data_2c5f7d3ac51b2521be97829cfb360562
#
_entry.id   2c5f7d3ac51b2521be97829cfb360562
#
_cell.length_a   1.000
_cell.length_b   1.000
_cell.length_c   1.000
_cell.angle_alpha   90.00
_cell.angle_beta   90.00
_cell.angle_gamma   90.00
#
_symmetry.space_group_name_H-M   'P 1'
#
loop_
_entity.id
_entity.type
_entity.pdbx_description
1 polymer ?
#
loop_
_entity_poly.entity_id
_entity_poly.type
_entity_poly.pdbx_seq_one_letter_code
_entity_poly.pdbx_strand_id
1 'polypeptide(L)'
;MAPPSPSPSPRVCVTGGGGYIASWLVKLLLSRGYAVHATVRDPCDQKNAHLMQLDGAAESLSLFKADVLDSAALAAAVDGCEGVFHVASPVPADKIADPESEVMVPAVKGTLNILEGKPKDESCWSDRKVCRDNEIWYCLAKTVAEETVWEYAEKNELNAVTVCPCIVLGPQLQRVVNTTSELLLYVIKGGPDVLNDMLWHIVDVRDVADALLLVYEKPESSGRYICAPNYISAKAMLEFLKKRYPDYNYVKCKADVHQNSRITPIVSGKLSDLGWKPRALEETLLDSIEYHRKTGNLQDVEGQTYRLPDIFRHFQAANE
;
A
#
# COMPACT_ATOMS: atom_id res chain seq x y z
N MET A 1 -43.22 -2.83 26.27
CA MET A 1 -42.03 -3.60 25.90
C MET A 1 -40.88 -2.63 25.72
N ALA A 2 -39.79 -2.81 26.47
CA ALA A 2 -38.58 -2.04 26.22
C ALA A 2 -38.07 -2.35 24.79
N PRO A 3 -37.53 -1.38 24.06
CA PRO A 3 -36.91 -1.66 22.76
C PRO A 3 -35.79 -2.70 22.94
N PRO A 4 -35.61 -3.62 22.00
CA PRO A 4 -34.51 -4.59 22.09
C PRO A 4 -33.20 -3.82 22.21
N SER A 5 -32.33 -4.26 23.12
CA SER A 5 -30.98 -3.71 23.22
C SER A 5 -30.29 -3.80 21.85
N PRO A 6 -29.62 -2.76 21.38
CA PRO A 6 -28.90 -2.84 20.11
C PRO A 6 -27.94 -4.04 20.14
N SER A 7 -27.94 -4.82 19.06
CA SER A 7 -26.94 -5.88 18.90
C SER A 7 -25.54 -5.29 19.04
N PRO A 8 -24.60 -5.96 19.71
CA PRO A 8 -23.24 -5.44 19.83
C PRO A 8 -22.65 -5.20 18.43
N SER A 9 -21.95 -4.07 18.29
CA SER A 9 -21.25 -3.74 17.02
C SER A 9 -20.28 -4.85 16.65
N PRO A 10 -20.23 -5.28 15.37
CA PRO A 10 -19.28 -6.29 14.94
C PRO A 10 -17.86 -5.77 15.22
N ARG A 11 -17.03 -6.66 15.78
CA ARG A 11 -15.67 -6.30 16.18
C ARG A 11 -14.64 -6.92 15.25
N VAL A 12 -13.67 -6.12 14.83
CA VAL A 12 -12.59 -6.56 13.95
C VAL A 12 -11.22 -6.09 14.47
N CYS A 13 -10.17 -6.85 14.14
CA CYS A 13 -8.81 -6.47 14.45
C CYS A 13 -8.10 -5.95 13.18
N VAL A 14 -7.37 -4.83 13.32
CA VAL A 14 -6.52 -4.26 12.26
C VAL A 14 -5.09 -4.21 12.75
N THR A 15 -4.18 -4.99 12.16
CA THR A 15 -2.77 -4.96 12.54
C THR A 15 -2.05 -3.77 11.91
N GLY A 16 -1.13 -3.16 12.68
CA GLY A 16 -0.37 -1.99 12.20
C GLY A 16 -1.22 -0.75 12.00
N GLY A 17 -2.22 -0.53 12.87
CA GLY A 17 -3.24 0.52 12.74
C GLY A 17 -2.72 1.93 12.48
N GLY A 18 -1.50 2.27 12.97
CA GLY A 18 -0.86 3.57 12.71
C GLY A 18 -0.23 3.72 11.32
N GLY A 19 -0.25 2.66 10.49
CA GLY A 19 0.28 2.69 9.13
C GLY A 19 -0.64 3.36 8.12
N TYR A 20 -0.12 3.66 6.94
CA TYR A 20 -0.81 4.45 5.92
C TYR A 20 -2.16 3.85 5.48
N ILE A 21 -2.16 2.61 5.01
CA ILE A 21 -3.39 1.91 4.60
C ILE A 21 -4.25 1.60 5.81
N ALA A 22 -3.64 1.11 6.89
CA ALA A 22 -4.35 0.68 8.09
C ALA A 22 -5.13 1.81 8.76
N SER A 23 -4.58 3.03 8.84
CA SER A 23 -5.28 4.16 9.45
C SER A 23 -6.52 4.60 8.64
N TRP A 24 -6.49 4.53 7.32
CA TRP A 24 -7.66 4.75 6.48
C TRP A 24 -8.71 3.65 6.64
N LEU A 25 -8.26 2.38 6.73
CA LEU A 25 -9.16 1.26 7.01
C LEU A 25 -9.83 1.40 8.39
N VAL A 26 -9.08 1.77 9.44
CA VAL A 26 -9.65 2.06 10.78
C VAL A 26 -10.70 3.15 10.68
N LYS A 27 -10.39 4.27 10.01
CA LYS A 27 -11.36 5.36 9.80
C LYS A 27 -12.63 4.88 9.10
N LEU A 28 -12.49 4.07 8.05
CA LEU A 28 -13.62 3.52 7.31
C LEU A 28 -14.47 2.60 8.19
N LEU A 29 -13.84 1.67 8.90
CA LEU A 29 -14.51 0.71 9.80
C LEU A 29 -15.31 1.44 10.89
N LEU A 30 -14.71 2.44 11.55
CA LEU A 30 -15.40 3.26 12.54
C LEU A 30 -16.62 3.96 11.93
N SER A 31 -16.50 4.53 10.73
CA SER A 31 -17.61 5.17 10.04
C SER A 31 -18.75 4.21 9.64
N ARG A 32 -18.45 2.91 9.58
CA ARG A 32 -19.41 1.83 9.29
C ARG A 32 -19.96 1.18 10.56
N GLY A 33 -19.60 1.67 11.74
CA GLY A 33 -20.11 1.21 13.02
C GLY A 33 -19.43 -0.03 13.59
N TYR A 34 -18.27 -0.41 13.07
CA TYR A 34 -17.45 -1.48 13.64
C TYR A 34 -16.77 -1.02 14.93
N ALA A 35 -16.65 -1.94 15.90
CA ALA A 35 -15.67 -1.83 16.97
C ALA A 35 -14.32 -2.33 16.46
N VAL A 36 -13.26 -1.54 16.65
CA VAL A 36 -11.94 -1.82 16.04
C VAL A 36 -10.89 -2.02 17.12
N HIS A 37 -10.23 -3.17 17.13
CA HIS A 37 -8.97 -3.41 17.81
C HIS A 37 -7.82 -3.12 16.86
N ALA A 38 -7.07 -2.05 17.08
CA ALA A 38 -5.94 -1.70 16.23
C ALA A 38 -4.62 -1.97 16.94
N THR A 39 -3.72 -2.76 16.35
CA THR A 39 -2.41 -2.99 16.94
C THR A 39 -1.42 -1.91 16.51
N VAL A 40 -0.62 -1.45 17.45
CA VAL A 40 0.51 -0.54 17.24
C VAL A 40 1.67 -0.97 18.14
N ARG A 41 2.93 -0.69 17.72
CA ARG A 41 4.10 -1.05 18.55
C ARG A 41 4.13 -0.33 19.88
N ASP A 42 3.72 0.95 19.90
CA ASP A 42 3.60 1.76 21.10
C ASP A 42 2.35 2.66 20.99
N PRO A 43 1.29 2.41 21.79
CA PRO A 43 0.09 3.25 21.82
C PRO A 43 0.35 4.69 22.27
N CYS A 44 1.40 4.93 23.03
CA CYS A 44 1.77 6.27 23.52
C CYS A 44 2.62 7.08 22.53
N ASP A 45 3.10 6.46 21.45
CA ASP A 45 3.90 7.15 20.44
C ASP A 45 3.04 8.19 19.69
N GLN A 46 3.53 9.43 19.69
CA GLN A 46 2.88 10.59 19.05
C GLN A 46 2.55 10.37 17.57
N LYS A 47 3.28 9.48 16.88
CA LYS A 47 2.98 9.11 15.49
C LYS A 47 1.62 8.43 15.34
N ASN A 48 1.08 7.80 16.40
CA ASN A 48 -0.20 7.11 16.42
C ASN A 48 -1.35 8.02 16.93
N ALA A 49 -1.06 9.24 17.38
CA ALA A 49 -2.06 10.14 17.97
C ALA A 49 -3.23 10.45 17.03
N HIS A 50 -3.01 10.44 15.72
CA HIS A 50 -4.05 10.66 14.71
C HIS A 50 -5.18 9.64 14.79
N LEU A 51 -4.93 8.40 15.24
CA LEU A 51 -5.96 7.36 15.37
C LEU A 51 -7.04 7.75 16.39
N MET A 52 -6.63 8.30 17.52
CA MET A 52 -7.56 8.73 18.57
C MET A 52 -8.31 10.03 18.24
N GLN A 53 -7.95 10.68 17.13
CA GLN A 53 -8.62 11.87 16.62
C GLN A 53 -9.68 11.54 15.54
N LEU A 54 -9.82 10.27 15.19
CA LEU A 54 -10.82 9.83 14.22
C LEU A 54 -12.22 9.90 14.85
N ASP A 55 -13.22 10.25 14.05
CA ASP A 55 -14.61 10.23 14.47
C ASP A 55 -15.01 8.83 14.93
N GLY A 56 -15.63 8.72 16.11
CA GLY A 56 -16.02 7.46 16.74
C GLY A 56 -14.89 6.68 17.40
N ALA A 57 -13.65 7.20 17.42
CA ALA A 57 -12.52 6.50 18.01
C ALA A 57 -12.65 6.38 19.53
N ALA A 58 -13.19 7.39 20.22
CA ALA A 58 -13.34 7.38 21.68
C ALA A 58 -14.24 6.22 22.15
N GLU A 59 -15.25 5.85 21.37
CA GLU A 59 -16.26 4.85 21.71
C GLU A 59 -15.93 3.45 21.16
N SER A 60 -15.30 3.40 19.99
CA SER A 60 -15.23 2.15 19.20
C SER A 60 -13.82 1.73 18.78
N LEU A 61 -12.77 2.47 19.17
CA LEU A 61 -11.37 2.12 18.88
C LEU A 61 -10.61 1.75 20.14
N SER A 62 -9.99 0.58 20.14
CA SER A 62 -9.05 0.15 21.18
C SER A 62 -7.66 -0.08 20.58
N LEU A 63 -6.65 0.60 21.12
CA LEU A 63 -5.26 0.41 20.72
C LEU A 63 -4.58 -0.66 21.55
N PHE A 64 -4.02 -1.67 20.89
CA PHE A 64 -3.27 -2.77 21.49
C PHE A 64 -1.78 -2.60 21.22
N LYS A 65 -0.96 -2.68 22.26
CA LYS A 65 0.49 -2.76 22.10
C LYS A 65 0.85 -4.15 21.61
N ALA A 66 1.23 -4.29 20.33
CA ALA A 66 1.68 -5.55 19.78
C ALA A 66 2.70 -5.34 18.68
N ASP A 67 3.78 -6.12 18.69
CA ASP A 67 4.64 -6.36 17.54
C ASP A 67 4.13 -7.59 16.79
N VAL A 68 4.32 -7.63 15.48
CA VAL A 68 3.91 -8.79 14.64
C VAL A 68 4.64 -10.09 15.01
N LEU A 69 5.77 -9.99 15.72
CA LEU A 69 6.53 -11.13 16.22
C LEU A 69 6.07 -11.60 17.61
N ASP A 70 5.19 -10.86 18.28
CA ASP A 70 4.64 -11.21 19.59
C ASP A 70 3.27 -11.89 19.46
N SER A 71 3.28 -13.21 19.40
CA SER A 71 2.06 -14.01 19.22
C SER A 71 1.07 -13.87 20.38
N ALA A 72 1.54 -13.67 21.62
CA ALA A 72 0.66 -13.51 22.78
C ALA A 72 -0.05 -12.15 22.75
N ALA A 73 0.66 -11.08 22.41
CA ALA A 73 0.06 -9.76 22.25
C ALA A 73 -0.91 -9.71 21.06
N LEU A 74 -0.60 -10.40 19.96
CA LEU A 74 -1.51 -10.52 18.82
C LEU A 74 -2.77 -11.31 19.18
N ALA A 75 -2.64 -12.43 19.90
CA ALA A 75 -3.79 -13.22 20.35
C ALA A 75 -4.75 -12.37 21.22
N ALA A 76 -4.19 -11.56 22.13
CA ALA A 76 -5.00 -10.66 22.96
C ALA A 76 -5.72 -9.57 22.13
N ALA A 77 -5.10 -9.08 21.05
CA ALA A 77 -5.74 -8.10 20.16
C ALA A 77 -6.85 -8.70 19.30
N VAL A 78 -6.73 -9.98 18.93
CA VAL A 78 -7.71 -10.70 18.09
C VAL A 78 -8.87 -11.27 18.91
N ASP A 79 -8.69 -11.44 20.21
CA ASP A 79 -9.70 -12.03 21.07
C ASP A 79 -11.04 -11.29 20.99
N GLY A 80 -12.12 -12.05 20.76
CA GLY A 80 -13.48 -11.53 20.58
C GLY A 80 -13.70 -10.77 19.26
N CYS A 81 -12.79 -10.83 18.29
CA CYS A 81 -12.98 -10.29 16.96
C CYS A 81 -13.58 -11.32 15.99
N GLU A 82 -14.49 -10.88 15.12
CA GLU A 82 -15.13 -11.70 14.08
C GLU A 82 -14.23 -11.83 12.84
N GLY A 83 -13.29 -10.89 12.66
CA GLY A 83 -12.37 -10.87 11.54
C GLY A 83 -11.08 -10.12 11.82
N VAL A 84 -10.06 -10.40 11.02
CA VAL A 84 -8.74 -9.79 11.15
C VAL A 84 -8.27 -9.24 9.81
N PHE A 85 -7.95 -7.94 9.78
CA PHE A 85 -7.25 -7.30 8.67
C PHE A 85 -5.75 -7.24 8.98
N HIS A 86 -4.98 -8.12 8.37
CA HIS A 86 -3.54 -8.13 8.55
C HIS A 86 -2.86 -7.19 7.54
N VAL A 87 -2.71 -5.93 7.93
CA VAL A 87 -2.12 -4.85 7.09
C VAL A 87 -0.68 -4.55 7.50
N ALA A 88 -0.29 -4.92 8.72
CA ALA A 88 1.07 -4.73 9.19
C ALA A 88 2.08 -5.47 8.31
N SER A 89 3.07 -4.74 7.83
CA SER A 89 4.23 -5.31 7.14
C SER A 89 5.44 -4.41 7.38
N PRO A 90 6.60 -4.98 7.68
CA PRO A 90 7.83 -4.21 7.67
C PRO A 90 8.05 -3.66 6.26
N VAL A 91 8.22 -2.35 6.16
CA VAL A 91 8.74 -1.69 4.97
C VAL A 91 10.20 -1.39 5.29
N PRO A 92 11.15 -1.77 4.41
CA PRO A 92 12.54 -1.52 4.66
C PRO A 92 12.84 -0.05 4.85
N ALA A 93 13.60 0.27 5.89
CA ALA A 93 14.25 1.57 6.01
C ALA A 93 15.50 1.63 5.12
N ASP A 94 15.93 2.84 4.74
CA ASP A 94 17.04 3.12 3.80
C ASP A 94 18.41 2.56 4.20
N LYS A 95 18.53 1.87 5.33
CA LYS A 95 19.78 1.22 5.77
C LYS A 95 19.48 -0.20 6.19
N ILE A 96 19.78 -1.11 5.31
CA ILE A 96 19.68 -2.55 5.52
C ILE A 96 21.06 -3.04 5.90
N ALA A 97 21.22 -3.58 7.12
CA ALA A 97 22.48 -4.13 7.59
C ALA A 97 22.72 -5.55 7.08
N ASP A 98 21.63 -6.30 6.84
CA ASP A 98 21.68 -7.64 6.24
C ASP A 98 20.60 -7.72 5.15
N PRO A 99 21.03 -7.62 3.87
CA PRO A 99 20.12 -7.66 2.73
C PRO A 99 19.28 -8.94 2.64
N GLU A 100 19.82 -10.07 3.06
CA GLU A 100 19.12 -11.35 3.03
C GLU A 100 18.00 -11.44 4.07
N SER A 101 18.15 -10.76 5.21
CA SER A 101 17.19 -10.79 6.32
C SER A 101 16.25 -9.59 6.36
N GLU A 102 16.62 -8.45 5.77
CA GLU A 102 15.88 -7.20 6.00
C GLU A 102 14.98 -6.78 4.84
N VAL A 103 15.38 -6.97 3.57
CA VAL A 103 14.55 -6.68 2.40
C VAL A 103 15.38 -6.63 1.14
N MET A 104 14.93 -7.10 0.04
CA MET A 104 15.62 -6.93 -1.21
C MET A 104 14.76 -6.70 -2.43
N VAL A 105 15.32 -6.20 -3.29
CA VAL A 105 15.38 -5.70 -4.64
C VAL A 105 14.39 -6.29 -5.63
N PRO A 106 13.57 -5.52 -6.23
CA PRO A 106 12.62 -5.93 -7.25
C PRO A 106 13.06 -5.57 -8.66
N ALA A 107 12.82 -6.43 -9.60
CA ALA A 107 12.35 -6.07 -10.93
C ALA A 107 13.14 -6.34 -12.21
N VAL A 108 14.15 -7.21 -12.24
CA VAL A 108 14.72 -7.53 -13.57
C VAL A 108 13.85 -8.48 -14.38
N LYS A 109 13.05 -9.35 -13.76
CA LYS A 109 12.25 -10.32 -14.52
C LYS A 109 10.74 -10.24 -14.41
N GLY A 110 10.20 -9.38 -13.55
CA GLY A 110 8.84 -8.87 -13.74
C GLY A 110 8.71 -8.20 -15.12
N THR A 111 9.78 -7.58 -15.58
CA THR A 111 9.93 -7.02 -16.94
C THR A 111 9.96 -8.12 -18.01
N LEU A 112 10.60 -9.26 -17.80
CA LEU A 112 10.63 -10.35 -18.79
C LEU A 112 9.27 -11.05 -18.94
N ASN A 113 8.48 -11.17 -17.86
CA ASN A 113 7.09 -11.64 -17.96
C ASN A 113 6.16 -10.60 -18.62
N ILE A 114 6.56 -9.32 -18.63
CA ILE A 114 5.92 -8.24 -19.41
C ILE A 114 6.16 -8.45 -20.91
N LEU A 115 7.32 -8.97 -21.30
CA LEU A 115 7.70 -9.17 -22.71
C LEU A 115 6.86 -10.26 -23.42
N GLU A 116 6.15 -11.13 -22.69
CA GLU A 116 5.26 -12.14 -23.28
C GLU A 116 3.86 -11.62 -23.65
N GLY A 117 3.56 -10.35 -23.41
CA GLY A 117 2.38 -9.66 -23.94
C GLY A 117 1.02 -10.14 -23.42
N LYS A 118 0.96 -10.92 -22.34
CA LYS A 118 -0.29 -11.33 -21.69
C LYS A 118 -0.68 -10.37 -20.57
N PRO A 119 -1.97 -10.02 -20.41
CA PRO A 119 -2.45 -9.29 -19.25
C PRO A 119 -2.07 -10.03 -17.96
N LYS A 120 -1.67 -9.28 -16.92
CA LYS A 120 -1.40 -9.84 -15.61
C LYS A 120 -2.68 -9.80 -14.78
N ASP A 121 -3.07 -10.94 -14.28
CA ASP A 121 -4.24 -11.13 -13.42
C ASP A 121 -3.86 -11.80 -12.09
N GLU A 122 -4.85 -12.19 -11.32
CA GLU A 122 -4.68 -12.82 -10.02
C GLU A 122 -3.95 -14.17 -10.05
N SER A 123 -3.78 -14.79 -11.20
CA SER A 123 -3.00 -16.03 -11.36
C SER A 123 -1.49 -15.78 -11.42
N CYS A 124 -1.08 -14.52 -11.62
CA CYS A 124 0.32 -14.15 -11.76
C CYS A 124 1.02 -14.02 -10.40
N TRP A 125 2.14 -14.72 -10.26
CA TRP A 125 3.00 -14.68 -9.07
C TRP A 125 4.40 -14.20 -9.42
N SER A 126 5.09 -13.60 -8.47
CA SER A 126 6.51 -13.32 -8.62
C SER A 126 7.30 -14.62 -8.59
N ASP A 127 8.23 -14.80 -9.54
CA ASP A 127 9.11 -15.96 -9.57
C ASP A 127 10.12 -15.87 -8.42
N ARG A 128 10.08 -16.82 -7.48
CA ARG A 128 10.95 -16.85 -6.29
C ARG A 128 12.44 -16.92 -6.64
N LYS A 129 12.79 -17.70 -7.67
CA LYS A 129 14.19 -17.84 -8.09
C LYS A 129 14.69 -16.52 -8.65
N VAL A 130 13.89 -15.90 -9.48
CA VAL A 130 14.18 -14.58 -10.05
C VAL A 130 14.31 -13.53 -8.97
N CYS A 131 13.39 -13.50 -8.01
CA CYS A 131 13.47 -12.58 -6.89
C CYS A 131 14.77 -12.76 -6.12
N ARG A 132 15.20 -14.00 -5.85
CA ARG A 132 16.44 -14.31 -5.13
C ARG A 132 17.69 -13.95 -5.94
N ASP A 133 17.76 -14.37 -7.20
CA ASP A 133 18.93 -14.18 -8.05
C ASP A 133 19.21 -12.70 -8.34
N ASN A 134 18.19 -11.87 -8.29
CA ASN A 134 18.29 -10.42 -8.49
C ASN A 134 18.12 -9.62 -7.18
N GLU A 135 18.24 -10.30 -6.06
CA GLU A 135 18.16 -9.66 -4.75
C GLU A 135 16.83 -8.92 -4.47
N ILE A 136 15.70 -9.38 -5.03
CA ILE A 136 14.35 -8.79 -4.94
C ILE A 136 13.63 -9.24 -3.66
N TRP A 137 14.16 -8.94 -2.50
CA TRP A 137 13.68 -9.49 -1.23
C TRP A 137 12.32 -9.00 -0.80
N TYR A 138 11.95 -7.76 -1.09
CA TYR A 138 10.61 -7.28 -0.75
C TYR A 138 9.53 -8.10 -1.48
N CYS A 139 9.66 -8.28 -2.79
CA CYS A 139 8.72 -9.09 -3.56
C CYS A 139 8.77 -10.56 -3.14
N LEU A 140 9.98 -11.11 -2.90
CA LEU A 140 10.14 -12.46 -2.38
C LEU A 140 9.44 -12.63 -1.03
N ALA A 141 9.67 -11.71 -0.09
CA ALA A 141 9.04 -11.74 1.23
C ALA A 141 7.51 -11.65 1.15
N LYS A 142 6.97 -10.80 0.27
CA LYS A 142 5.52 -10.70 0.04
C LYS A 142 4.94 -11.98 -0.58
N THR A 143 5.63 -12.55 -1.56
CA THR A 143 5.23 -13.82 -2.19
C THR A 143 5.21 -14.95 -1.17
N VAL A 144 6.28 -15.12 -0.40
CA VAL A 144 6.37 -16.17 0.64
C VAL A 144 5.32 -15.95 1.74
N ALA A 145 5.11 -14.71 2.17
CA ALA A 145 4.10 -14.40 3.18
C ALA A 145 2.69 -14.78 2.69
N GLU A 146 2.35 -14.45 1.45
CA GLU A 146 1.05 -14.80 0.87
C GLU A 146 0.89 -16.32 0.70
N GLU A 147 1.90 -17.04 0.20
CA GLU A 147 1.86 -18.50 0.10
C GLU A 147 1.69 -19.15 1.48
N THR A 148 2.35 -18.61 2.52
CA THR A 148 2.19 -19.08 3.90
C THR A 148 0.74 -18.91 4.39
N VAL A 149 0.08 -17.82 4.02
CA VAL A 149 -1.35 -17.64 4.33
C VAL A 149 -2.20 -18.73 3.70
N TRP A 150 -1.97 -19.04 2.43
CA TRP A 150 -2.74 -20.08 1.71
C TRP A 150 -2.50 -21.47 2.27
N GLU A 151 -1.25 -21.85 2.55
CA GLU A 151 -0.92 -23.14 3.17
C GLU A 151 -1.52 -23.28 4.56
N TYR A 152 -1.51 -22.21 5.36
CA TYR A 152 -2.09 -22.21 6.70
C TYR A 152 -3.63 -22.28 6.65
N ALA A 153 -4.23 -21.50 5.75
CA ALA A 153 -5.67 -21.44 5.58
C ALA A 153 -6.24 -22.81 5.14
N GLU A 154 -5.60 -23.48 4.20
CA GLU A 154 -5.99 -24.80 3.74
C GLU A 154 -5.92 -25.86 4.87
N LYS A 155 -4.81 -25.83 5.66
CA LYS A 155 -4.62 -26.79 6.75
C LYS A 155 -5.58 -26.61 7.93
N ASN A 156 -6.09 -25.39 8.15
CA ASN A 156 -6.88 -25.03 9.33
C ASN A 156 -8.33 -24.62 8.97
N GLU A 157 -8.75 -24.85 7.73
CA GLU A 157 -10.08 -24.49 7.24
C GLU A 157 -10.43 -23.00 7.48
N LEU A 158 -9.42 -22.13 7.37
CA LEU A 158 -9.56 -20.70 7.58
C LEU A 158 -10.03 -20.01 6.31
N ASN A 159 -11.07 -19.20 6.38
CA ASN A 159 -11.46 -18.32 5.30
C ASN A 159 -10.48 -17.14 5.19
N ALA A 160 -9.59 -17.18 4.19
CA ALA A 160 -8.60 -16.14 3.94
C ALA A 160 -8.80 -15.51 2.57
N VAL A 161 -8.58 -14.20 2.49
CA VAL A 161 -8.59 -13.43 1.24
C VAL A 161 -7.37 -12.51 1.25
N THR A 162 -6.68 -12.42 0.12
CA THR A 162 -5.54 -11.50 -0.03
C THR A 162 -5.86 -10.36 -0.99
N VAL A 163 -5.48 -9.15 -0.63
CA VAL A 163 -5.57 -7.96 -1.48
C VAL A 163 -4.17 -7.44 -1.76
N CYS A 164 -3.82 -7.32 -3.04
CA CYS A 164 -2.49 -6.95 -3.52
C CYS A 164 -2.53 -5.54 -4.15
N PRO A 165 -2.36 -4.47 -3.36
CA PRO A 165 -2.33 -3.11 -3.90
C PRO A 165 -1.02 -2.84 -4.64
N CYS A 166 -1.11 -2.02 -5.69
CA CYS A 166 0.04 -1.45 -6.40
C CYS A 166 0.61 -0.24 -5.65
N ILE A 167 1.22 0.75 -6.33
CA ILE A 167 1.70 1.98 -5.69
C ILE A 167 0.51 2.74 -5.10
N VAL A 168 0.49 2.85 -3.77
CA VAL A 168 -0.61 3.49 -3.05
C VAL A 168 -0.29 4.96 -2.85
N LEU A 169 -1.14 5.85 -3.38
CA LEU A 169 -1.07 7.30 -3.19
C LEU A 169 -2.37 7.81 -2.57
N GLY A 170 -2.45 9.09 -2.25
CA GLY A 170 -3.60 9.73 -1.63
C GLY A 170 -3.20 10.55 -0.40
N PRO A 171 -4.15 11.23 0.24
CA PRO A 171 -3.88 11.98 1.46
C PRO A 171 -3.52 11.05 2.61
N GLN A 172 -2.65 11.54 3.51
CA GLN A 172 -2.23 10.77 4.68
C GLN A 172 -3.05 11.17 5.92
N LEU A 173 -3.26 10.25 6.83
CA LEU A 173 -3.80 10.53 8.16
C LEU A 173 -2.67 10.61 9.20
N GLN A 174 -1.63 9.78 9.04
CA GLN A 174 -0.43 9.78 9.87
C GLN A 174 0.51 10.94 9.49
N ARG A 175 1.33 11.38 10.46
CA ARG A 175 2.30 12.46 10.24
C ARG A 175 3.54 12.03 9.47
N VAL A 176 3.95 10.77 9.63
CA VAL A 176 5.15 10.24 8.97
C VAL A 176 4.84 9.97 7.51
N VAL A 177 5.64 10.53 6.63
CA VAL A 177 5.53 10.29 5.19
C VAL A 177 5.90 8.83 4.91
N ASN A 178 5.08 8.12 4.17
CA ASN A 178 5.34 6.74 3.76
C ASN A 178 6.11 6.68 2.44
N THR A 179 6.75 5.56 2.17
CA THR A 179 7.67 5.37 1.03
C THR A 179 7.06 5.70 -0.34
N THR A 180 5.79 5.39 -0.58
CA THR A 180 5.15 5.73 -1.86
C THR A 180 4.84 7.22 -1.99
N SER A 181 4.54 7.89 -0.88
CA SER A 181 4.43 9.36 -0.84
C SER A 181 5.80 10.03 -0.98
N GLU A 182 6.87 9.46 -0.43
CA GLU A 182 8.25 9.92 -0.66
C GLU A 182 8.62 9.86 -2.14
N LEU A 183 8.20 8.81 -2.86
CA LEU A 183 8.34 8.75 -4.32
C LEU A 183 7.67 9.94 -5.02
N LEU A 184 6.42 10.25 -4.66
CA LEU A 184 5.69 11.39 -5.25
C LEU A 184 6.38 12.71 -4.92
N LEU A 185 6.82 12.91 -3.68
CA LEU A 185 7.58 14.10 -3.26
C LEU A 185 8.89 14.22 -4.04
N TYR A 186 9.61 13.11 -4.22
CA TYR A 186 10.82 13.08 -5.03
C TYR A 186 10.57 13.49 -6.48
N VAL A 187 9.50 12.99 -7.08
CA VAL A 187 9.11 13.34 -8.46
C VAL A 187 8.86 14.84 -8.60
N ILE A 188 8.20 15.47 -7.61
CA ILE A 188 7.81 16.89 -7.66
C ILE A 188 8.98 17.80 -7.29
N LYS A 189 9.77 17.46 -6.27
CA LYS A 189 10.86 18.32 -5.77
C LYS A 189 12.14 18.16 -6.58
N GLY A 190 12.23 17.08 -7.36
CA GLY A 190 13.43 16.76 -8.12
C GLY A 190 14.53 16.15 -7.27
N GLY A 191 15.56 15.66 -7.91
CA GLY A 191 16.72 15.05 -7.28
C GLY A 191 17.79 14.70 -8.32
N PRO A 192 18.90 14.09 -7.87
CA PRO A 192 20.05 13.82 -8.76
C PRO A 192 19.78 12.71 -9.78
N ASP A 193 18.84 11.82 -9.50
CA ASP A 193 18.57 10.66 -10.37
C ASP A 193 17.74 11.07 -11.57
N VAL A 194 17.78 10.24 -12.61
CA VAL A 194 16.95 10.39 -13.82
C VAL A 194 16.03 9.20 -13.90
N LEU A 195 14.71 9.43 -13.89
CA LEU A 195 13.74 8.35 -14.00
C LEU A 195 13.74 7.73 -15.40
N ASN A 196 13.58 6.42 -15.48
CA ASN A 196 13.20 5.74 -16.70
C ASN A 196 11.71 5.93 -16.96
N ASP A 197 11.30 6.05 -18.23
CA ASP A 197 9.87 6.14 -18.57
C ASP A 197 9.22 4.76 -18.49
N MET A 198 8.87 4.37 -17.28
CA MET A 198 8.22 3.11 -16.96
C MET A 198 6.76 3.31 -16.57
N LEU A 199 5.96 2.27 -16.70
CA LEU A 199 4.55 2.29 -16.32
C LEU A 199 4.39 2.09 -14.82
N TRP A 200 3.69 3.01 -14.18
CA TRP A 200 3.36 2.95 -12.77
C TRP A 200 1.87 2.66 -12.61
N HIS A 201 1.56 1.58 -11.89
CA HIS A 201 0.21 1.29 -11.47
C HIS A 201 -0.03 1.98 -10.13
N ILE A 202 -1.11 2.74 -10.04
CA ILE A 202 -1.42 3.60 -8.90
C ILE A 202 -2.85 3.35 -8.43
N VAL A 203 -3.01 3.27 -7.12
CA VAL A 203 -4.31 3.17 -6.45
C VAL A 203 -4.41 4.19 -5.32
N ASP A 204 -5.59 4.73 -5.09
CA ASP A 204 -5.85 5.61 -3.94
C ASP A 204 -5.89 4.80 -2.64
N VAL A 205 -5.32 5.33 -1.58
CA VAL A 205 -5.32 4.68 -0.26
C VAL A 205 -6.72 4.44 0.28
N ARG A 206 -7.67 5.32 -0.04
CA ARG A 206 -9.09 5.20 0.33
C ARG A 206 -9.74 4.03 -0.40
N ASP A 207 -9.37 3.83 -1.67
CA ASP A 207 -9.87 2.72 -2.49
C ASP A 207 -9.28 1.38 -2.06
N VAL A 208 -8.06 1.37 -1.53
CA VAL A 208 -7.49 0.16 -0.88
C VAL A 208 -8.28 -0.18 0.38
N ALA A 209 -8.63 0.81 1.19
CA ALA A 209 -9.47 0.60 2.37
C ALA A 209 -10.87 0.08 1.98
N ASP A 210 -11.48 0.67 0.94
CA ASP A 210 -12.76 0.22 0.41
C ASP A 210 -12.68 -1.22 -0.13
N ALA A 211 -11.60 -1.59 -0.84
CA ALA A 211 -11.39 -2.95 -1.35
C ALA A 211 -11.25 -3.97 -0.22
N LEU A 212 -10.48 -3.65 0.83
CA LEU A 212 -10.32 -4.51 2.00
C LEU A 212 -11.65 -4.76 2.71
N LEU A 213 -12.44 -3.72 2.93
CA LEU A 213 -13.76 -3.85 3.55
C LEU A 213 -14.73 -4.60 2.64
N LEU A 214 -14.73 -4.31 1.34
CA LEU A 214 -15.59 -4.98 0.36
C LEU A 214 -15.36 -6.50 0.36
N VAL A 215 -14.11 -6.95 0.26
CA VAL A 215 -13.81 -8.39 0.25
C VAL A 215 -14.11 -9.05 1.60
N TYR A 216 -14.07 -8.32 2.69
CA TYR A 216 -14.46 -8.81 4.01
C TYR A 216 -15.99 -8.97 4.15
N GLU A 217 -16.76 -8.00 3.66
CA GLU A 217 -18.22 -7.99 3.79
C GLU A 217 -18.93 -8.89 2.77
N LYS A 218 -18.26 -9.31 1.69
CA LYS A 218 -18.82 -10.13 0.62
C LYS A 218 -18.60 -11.62 0.87
N PRO A 219 -19.66 -12.41 1.17
CA PRO A 219 -19.53 -13.85 1.44
C PRO A 219 -18.95 -14.65 0.28
N GLU A 220 -19.13 -14.17 -0.95
CA GLU A 220 -18.59 -14.77 -2.17
C GLU A 220 -17.11 -14.49 -2.39
N SER A 221 -16.50 -13.64 -1.58
CA SER A 221 -15.08 -13.30 -1.70
C SER A 221 -14.18 -14.48 -1.38
N SER A 222 -13.22 -14.74 -2.25
CA SER A 222 -12.27 -15.84 -2.06
C SER A 222 -10.97 -15.61 -2.82
N GLY A 223 -9.89 -16.12 -2.30
CA GLY A 223 -8.61 -16.12 -2.97
C GLY A 223 -7.96 -14.74 -3.04
N ARG A 224 -7.21 -14.47 -4.09
CA ARG A 224 -6.42 -13.26 -4.31
C ARG A 224 -7.21 -12.21 -5.09
N TYR A 225 -6.99 -10.94 -4.75
CA TYR A 225 -7.52 -9.76 -5.45
C TYR A 225 -6.40 -8.76 -5.74
N ILE A 226 -6.24 -8.38 -7.00
CA ILE A 226 -5.31 -7.32 -7.40
C ILE A 226 -6.01 -5.96 -7.28
N CYS A 227 -5.38 -5.03 -6.57
CA CYS A 227 -5.89 -3.68 -6.37
C CYS A 227 -5.04 -2.66 -7.15
N ALA A 228 -5.20 -2.63 -8.49
CA ALA A 228 -4.42 -1.83 -9.43
C ALA A 228 -5.31 -1.22 -10.54
N PRO A 229 -6.14 -0.22 -10.21
CA PRO A 229 -7.19 0.28 -11.13
C PRO A 229 -6.65 1.16 -12.24
N ASN A 230 -5.55 1.86 -12.00
CA ASN A 230 -5.04 2.90 -12.89
C ASN A 230 -3.56 2.69 -13.17
N TYR A 231 -3.12 3.17 -14.34
CA TYR A 231 -1.70 3.22 -14.67
C TYR A 231 -1.35 4.48 -15.45
N ILE A 232 -0.11 4.92 -15.33
CA ILE A 232 0.44 6.09 -16.03
C ILE A 232 1.94 5.88 -16.24
N SER A 233 2.49 6.35 -17.37
CA SER A 233 3.94 6.36 -17.52
C SER A 233 4.56 7.49 -16.68
N ALA A 234 5.81 7.31 -16.26
CA ALA A 234 6.53 8.34 -15.49
C ALA A 234 6.56 9.68 -16.23
N LYS A 235 6.77 9.65 -17.54
CA LYS A 235 6.76 10.85 -18.41
C LYS A 235 5.38 11.50 -18.43
N ALA A 236 4.32 10.73 -18.70
CA ALA A 236 2.95 11.27 -18.74
C ALA A 236 2.54 11.88 -17.39
N MET A 237 2.93 11.25 -16.27
CA MET A 237 2.70 11.79 -14.94
C MET A 237 3.44 13.12 -14.73
N LEU A 238 4.70 13.20 -15.13
CA LEU A 238 5.47 14.46 -15.07
C LEU A 238 4.84 15.57 -15.93
N GLU A 239 4.38 15.26 -17.13
CA GLU A 239 3.70 16.22 -18.01
C GLU A 239 2.39 16.72 -17.39
N PHE A 240 1.58 15.82 -16.83
CA PHE A 240 0.36 16.16 -16.11
C PHE A 240 0.65 17.09 -14.91
N LEU A 241 1.63 16.75 -14.09
CA LEU A 241 1.99 17.50 -12.89
C LEU A 241 2.57 18.88 -13.23
N LYS A 242 3.49 18.96 -14.19
CA LYS A 242 4.08 20.24 -14.66
C LYS A 242 3.03 21.21 -15.22
N LYS A 243 2.04 20.69 -15.92
CA LYS A 243 0.93 21.53 -16.43
C LYS A 243 0.09 22.13 -15.30
N ARG A 244 -0.09 21.39 -14.20
CA ARG A 244 -0.95 21.78 -13.10
C ARG A 244 -0.23 22.58 -12.01
N TYR A 245 1.05 22.30 -11.81
CA TYR A 245 1.90 22.88 -10.77
C TYR A 245 3.28 23.27 -11.36
N PRO A 246 3.37 24.29 -12.19
CA PRO A 246 4.58 24.62 -12.97
C PRO A 246 5.77 25.08 -12.10
N ASP A 247 5.53 25.49 -10.87
CA ASP A 247 6.53 26.15 -10.01
C ASP A 247 7.49 25.17 -9.30
N TYR A 248 7.30 23.86 -9.48
CA TYR A 248 8.15 22.85 -8.86
C TYR A 248 9.31 22.39 -9.76
N ASN A 249 10.34 21.83 -9.12
CA ASN A 249 11.64 21.56 -9.76
C ASN A 249 11.75 20.16 -10.40
N TYR A 250 10.75 19.43 -10.49
CA TYR A 250 10.58 18.09 -11.05
C TYR A 250 11.84 17.29 -11.39
N VAL A 251 11.83 16.01 -11.03
CA VAL A 251 12.86 15.06 -11.46
C VAL A 251 12.93 14.96 -12.97
N LYS A 252 14.12 14.68 -13.50
CA LYS A 252 14.32 14.43 -14.93
C LYS A 252 13.84 13.01 -15.28
N CYS A 253 13.29 12.86 -16.50
CA CYS A 253 12.91 11.54 -17.05
C CYS A 253 13.69 11.33 -18.37
N LYS A 254 14.25 10.13 -18.55
CA LYS A 254 14.90 9.75 -19.82
C LYS A 254 13.85 9.76 -20.93
N ALA A 255 14.24 10.20 -22.13
CA ALA A 255 13.42 9.97 -23.32
C ALA A 255 13.40 8.46 -23.61
N ASP A 256 12.25 7.98 -24.10
CA ASP A 256 12.01 6.57 -24.44
C ASP A 256 13.17 5.95 -25.21
N VAL A 257 13.86 5.00 -24.61
CA VAL A 257 14.91 4.20 -25.28
C VAL A 257 14.31 2.95 -25.93
N HIS A 258 13.09 2.57 -25.55
CA HIS A 258 12.43 1.37 -26.05
C HIS A 258 10.99 1.59 -26.49
N GLN A 259 10.79 2.06 -27.73
CA GLN A 259 9.48 2.08 -28.41
C GLN A 259 8.79 0.70 -28.55
N ASN A 260 9.41 -0.39 -28.09
CA ASN A 260 8.93 -1.76 -28.28
C ASN A 260 8.58 -2.53 -27.01
N SER A 261 8.66 -1.95 -25.81
CA SER A 261 8.16 -2.64 -24.62
C SER A 261 6.63 -2.57 -24.63
N ARG A 262 5.99 -3.64 -25.07
CA ARG A 262 4.55 -3.86 -24.88
C ARG A 262 4.28 -3.98 -23.39
N ILE A 263 4.06 -2.83 -22.75
CA ILE A 263 3.69 -2.76 -21.33
C ILE A 263 2.30 -3.36 -21.22
N THR A 264 2.21 -4.49 -20.54
CA THR A 264 0.93 -5.16 -20.32
C THR A 264 0.30 -4.62 -19.04
N PRO A 265 -0.91 -4.03 -19.11
CA PRO A 265 -1.59 -3.55 -17.92
C PRO A 265 -1.92 -4.70 -16.96
N ILE A 266 -1.90 -4.39 -15.67
CA ILE A 266 -2.48 -5.25 -14.65
C ILE A 266 -3.99 -5.03 -14.67
N VAL A 267 -4.77 -6.12 -14.59
CA VAL A 267 -6.23 -6.07 -14.63
C VAL A 267 -6.80 -6.43 -13.26
N SER A 268 -7.58 -5.52 -12.68
CA SER A 268 -8.30 -5.73 -11.41
C SER A 268 -9.77 -6.14 -11.64
N GLY A 269 -10.03 -7.03 -12.57
CA GLY A 269 -11.40 -7.45 -12.94
C GLY A 269 -12.18 -8.00 -11.77
N LYS A 270 -11.56 -8.83 -10.96
CA LYS A 270 -12.19 -9.52 -9.84
C LYS A 270 -12.74 -8.59 -8.75
N LEU A 271 -12.06 -7.48 -8.43
CA LEU A 271 -12.60 -6.45 -7.53
C LEU A 271 -13.76 -5.68 -8.16
N SER A 272 -13.65 -5.36 -9.45
CA SER A 272 -14.73 -4.67 -10.18
C SER A 272 -16.01 -5.52 -10.24
N ASP A 273 -15.87 -6.84 -10.39
CA ASP A 273 -17.00 -7.79 -10.41
C ASP A 273 -17.72 -7.85 -9.05
N LEU A 274 -17.00 -7.61 -7.93
CA LEU A 274 -17.61 -7.45 -6.61
C LEU A 274 -18.30 -6.10 -6.41
N GLY A 275 -18.13 -5.16 -7.36
CA GLY A 275 -18.72 -3.83 -7.31
C GLY A 275 -17.78 -2.73 -6.80
N TRP A 276 -16.46 -3.00 -6.72
CA TRP A 276 -15.47 -1.99 -6.37
C TRP A 276 -15.40 -0.87 -7.40
N LYS A 277 -15.38 0.38 -6.92
CA LYS A 277 -15.38 1.59 -7.76
C LYS A 277 -14.26 2.53 -7.33
N PRO A 278 -13.06 2.36 -7.89
CA PRO A 278 -11.92 3.20 -7.54
C PRO A 278 -12.06 4.62 -8.11
N ARG A 279 -11.37 5.55 -7.46
CA ARG A 279 -11.25 6.95 -7.88
C ARG A 279 -10.47 7.07 -9.18
N ALA A 280 -10.71 8.17 -9.88
CA ALA A 280 -9.90 8.54 -11.03
C ALA A 280 -8.45 8.85 -10.59
N LEU A 281 -7.49 8.50 -11.44
CA LEU A 281 -6.06 8.74 -11.18
C LEU A 281 -5.75 10.22 -10.89
N GLU A 282 -6.37 11.12 -11.65
CA GLU A 282 -6.20 12.56 -11.47
C GLU A 282 -6.64 13.02 -10.08
N GLU A 283 -7.75 12.52 -9.56
CA GLU A 283 -8.23 12.83 -8.21
C GLU A 283 -7.20 12.37 -7.17
N THR A 284 -6.70 11.14 -7.29
CA THR A 284 -5.68 10.59 -6.39
C THR A 284 -4.40 11.43 -6.38
N LEU A 285 -3.90 11.81 -7.55
CA LEU A 285 -2.69 12.64 -7.67
C LEU A 285 -2.90 14.03 -7.08
N LEU A 286 -4.02 14.68 -7.42
CA LEU A 286 -4.33 16.03 -6.94
C LEU A 286 -4.51 16.06 -5.41
N ASP A 287 -5.27 15.13 -4.85
CA ASP A 287 -5.50 15.04 -3.40
C ASP A 287 -4.20 14.76 -2.64
N SER A 288 -3.31 13.91 -3.20
CA SER A 288 -1.99 13.65 -2.63
C SER A 288 -1.16 14.93 -2.56
N ILE A 289 -1.10 15.69 -3.66
CA ILE A 289 -0.32 16.92 -3.74
C ILE A 289 -0.89 17.99 -2.82
N GLU A 290 -2.21 18.18 -2.82
CA GLU A 290 -2.85 19.17 -1.94
C GLU A 290 -2.63 18.83 -0.46
N TYR A 291 -2.64 17.55 -0.09
CA TYR A 291 -2.27 17.13 1.26
C TYR A 291 -0.84 17.56 1.60
N HIS A 292 0.14 17.23 0.73
CA HIS A 292 1.54 17.56 0.98
C HIS A 292 1.84 19.05 0.93
N ARG A 293 1.08 19.84 0.16
CA ARG A 293 1.14 21.31 0.19
C ARG A 293 0.66 21.85 1.53
N LYS A 294 -0.51 21.41 2.01
CA LYS A 294 -1.10 21.87 3.28
C LYS A 294 -0.26 21.49 4.49
N THR A 295 0.42 20.35 4.45
CA THR A 295 1.27 19.87 5.55
C THR A 295 2.70 20.38 5.49
N GLY A 296 3.05 21.20 4.46
CA GLY A 296 4.39 21.76 4.31
C GLY A 296 5.44 20.81 3.75
N ASN A 297 5.09 19.57 3.42
CA ASN A 297 6.04 18.57 2.88
C ASN A 297 6.64 18.96 1.53
N LEU A 298 5.98 19.88 0.78
CA LEU A 298 6.47 20.40 -0.50
C LEU A 298 7.29 21.68 -0.36
N GLN A 299 7.45 22.24 0.84
CA GLN A 299 8.34 23.38 1.07
C GLN A 299 9.80 22.94 0.95
N ASP A 300 10.61 23.79 0.35
CA ASP A 300 12.05 23.54 0.29
C ASP A 300 12.66 23.76 1.65
N VAL A 301 13.48 22.80 2.08
CA VAL A 301 14.26 22.88 3.31
C VAL A 301 15.73 23.02 2.91
N GLU A 302 16.36 24.11 3.35
CA GLU A 302 17.77 24.39 3.03
C GLU A 302 18.66 23.23 3.50
N GLY A 303 19.51 22.73 2.60
CA GLY A 303 20.43 21.62 2.88
C GLY A 303 19.81 20.22 2.82
N GLN A 304 18.51 20.09 2.56
CA GLN A 304 17.87 18.78 2.38
C GLN A 304 17.96 18.31 0.92
N THR A 305 18.64 17.19 0.70
CA THR A 305 18.67 16.53 -0.60
C THR A 305 17.62 15.42 -0.62
N TYR A 306 16.67 15.51 -1.53
CA TYR A 306 15.69 14.44 -1.75
C TYR A 306 16.35 13.32 -2.55
N ARG A 307 16.04 12.08 -2.20
CA ARG A 307 16.53 10.89 -2.89
C ARG A 307 15.36 9.99 -3.24
N LEU A 308 15.49 9.32 -4.37
CA LEU A 308 14.54 8.26 -4.72
C LEU A 308 14.60 7.17 -3.63
N PRO A 309 13.47 6.75 -3.05
CA PRO A 309 13.47 5.66 -2.06
C PRO A 309 14.10 4.39 -2.65
N ASP A 310 14.89 3.68 -1.87
CA ASP A 310 15.74 2.57 -2.35
C ASP A 310 14.95 1.49 -3.09
N ILE A 311 13.74 1.16 -2.62
CA ILE A 311 12.86 0.21 -3.30
C ILE A 311 12.58 0.61 -4.76
N PHE A 312 12.57 1.90 -5.09
CA PHE A 312 12.33 2.38 -6.46
C PHE A 312 13.62 2.57 -7.27
N ARG A 313 14.79 2.68 -6.64
CA ARG A 313 16.08 2.74 -7.36
C ARG A 313 16.38 1.47 -8.11
N HIS A 314 16.06 0.34 -7.52
CA HIS A 314 16.27 -0.96 -8.14
C HIS A 314 15.41 -1.18 -9.37
N PHE A 315 14.18 -0.65 -9.39
CA PHE A 315 13.35 -0.63 -10.59
C PHE A 315 13.95 0.21 -11.73
N GLN A 316 14.80 1.20 -11.40
CA GLN A 316 15.46 2.04 -12.40
C GLN A 316 16.69 1.35 -12.99
N ALA A 317 17.50 0.68 -12.17
CA ALA A 317 18.73 0.01 -12.58
C ALA A 317 18.49 -1.23 -13.47
N ALA A 318 17.33 -1.88 -13.32
CA ALA A 318 16.98 -3.07 -14.09
C ALA A 318 16.69 -2.82 -15.58
N ASN A 319 16.63 -1.56 -15.99
CA ASN A 319 16.34 -1.14 -17.36
C ASN A 319 17.57 -0.49 -18.05
N GLU A 320 18.76 -0.58 -17.45
CA GLU A 320 20.05 -0.27 -18.08
C GLU A 320 20.70 -1.53 -18.66
#